data_57dd9aebb74030089d061956191924d5
#
_entry.id   57dd9aebb74030089d061956191924d5
#
_cell.length_a   1.000
_cell.length_b   1.000
_cell.length_c   1.000
_cell.angle_alpha   90.00
_cell.angle_beta   90.00
_cell.angle_gamma   90.00
#
_symmetry.space_group_name_H-M   'P 1'
#
loop_
_entity.id
_entity.type
_entity.pdbx_description
1 polymer ?
#
loop_
_entity_poly.entity_id
_entity_poly.type
_entity_poly.pdbx_seq_one_letter_code
_entity_poly.pdbx_strand_id
1 'polypeptide(L)'
;MNSKSLALITGFGGINSAGRSSSHLSYKNLIYNSLNEKEQLEVLQDLAVLQGKIEPLGRNWETISGDSIDLKSFLLENATQIRKDTMVRKLDADIYDKDGIILDQIKASAAGQLPSGFDPSSLYPARQHPKALQMTVFGMGDALGQLGINWKAVMDKISPDEVAVFSGAAIGQLDSYGFGGLMQSRLKGSRASSKNLALGLVEMSADFINAYILGSVGRTGHSVGACATFLYNLQMGKEAIESGSAKVVVVGGAEAPITSEIVDGFYAMSALSDDKRMIELQAQNNEDISNGPIQEKACRPFGNNVGMVLGESAQFVILMEDSLAIDLGAKIYGTVASVSSHSDGFKSSISGPGIGNYITVAKCVSEAEKILGLKKVRNNSFVHAHGTGTPANRTTESHILNEIASTYGIKSWPVTGIKSYLGHSMAPASGDQLVTALGTWNK
;
A
#
# COMPACT_ATOMS: atom_id res chain seq x y z
N MET A 1 -0.37 33.50 18.78
CA MET A 1 -0.41 32.04 18.60
C MET A 1 0.55 31.72 17.48
N ASN A 2 1.63 31.00 17.73
CA ASN A 2 2.49 30.55 16.65
C ASN A 2 1.64 29.64 15.74
N SER A 3 1.58 29.94 14.45
CA SER A 3 0.95 29.05 13.48
C SER A 3 1.71 27.73 13.52
N LYS A 4 0.98 26.62 13.67
CA LYS A 4 1.60 25.29 13.57
C LYS A 4 2.17 25.10 12.18
N SER A 5 3.34 24.49 12.08
CA SER A 5 3.91 24.06 10.81
C SER A 5 3.00 23.04 10.11
N LEU A 6 2.93 23.09 8.79
CA LEU A 6 2.14 22.14 8.00
C LEU A 6 2.99 20.94 7.61
N ALA A 7 2.39 19.76 7.69
CA ALA A 7 3.00 18.52 7.19
C ALA A 7 2.67 18.35 5.69
N LEU A 8 3.61 18.71 4.84
CA LEU A 8 3.48 18.66 3.38
C LEU A 8 3.99 17.32 2.84
N ILE A 9 3.24 16.69 1.94
CA ILE A 9 3.68 15.49 1.21
C ILE A 9 4.56 15.97 0.05
N THR A 10 5.86 15.70 0.13
CA THR A 10 6.85 16.14 -0.86
C THR A 10 7.44 14.99 -1.68
N GLY A 11 7.26 13.75 -1.22
CA GLY A 11 7.65 12.55 -1.92
C GLY A 11 6.75 11.38 -1.55
N PHE A 12 6.63 10.42 -2.45
CA PHE A 12 5.95 9.17 -2.20
C PHE A 12 6.52 8.09 -3.13
N GLY A 13 6.42 6.86 -2.72
CA GLY A 13 6.86 5.72 -3.52
C GLY A 13 6.54 4.41 -2.86
N GLY A 14 6.81 3.34 -3.56
CA GLY A 14 6.49 2.01 -3.12
C GLY A 14 6.27 1.05 -4.25
N ILE A 15 5.76 -0.10 -3.89
CA ILE A 15 5.37 -1.19 -4.79
C ILE A 15 4.13 -1.86 -4.28
N ASN A 16 3.22 -2.22 -5.16
CA ASN A 16 2.09 -3.08 -4.88
C ASN A 16 1.80 -3.99 -6.09
N SER A 17 0.69 -4.71 -6.07
CA SER A 17 0.35 -5.62 -7.16
C SER A 17 0.15 -4.95 -8.53
N ALA A 18 -0.15 -3.64 -8.57
CA ALA A 18 -0.26 -2.88 -9.81
C ALA A 18 1.07 -2.27 -10.29
N GLY A 19 2.17 -2.47 -9.57
CA GLY A 19 3.50 -1.97 -9.90
C GLY A 19 4.00 -0.86 -8.98
N ARG A 20 4.95 -0.09 -9.47
CA ARG A 20 5.65 1.00 -8.76
C ARG A 20 4.72 2.20 -8.52
N SER A 21 4.86 2.84 -7.36
CA SER A 21 3.98 3.96 -6.98
C SER A 21 4.49 5.33 -7.42
N SER A 22 5.81 5.54 -7.53
CA SER A 22 6.37 6.79 -8.05
C SER A 22 5.87 7.08 -9.47
N SER A 23 5.86 8.35 -9.86
CA SER A 23 5.28 8.83 -11.13
C SER A 23 3.82 8.40 -11.36
N HIS A 24 3.14 8.02 -10.27
CA HIS A 24 1.77 7.49 -10.27
C HIS A 24 1.59 6.24 -11.14
N LEU A 25 2.63 5.43 -11.35
CA LEU A 25 2.60 4.31 -12.30
C LEU A 25 1.60 3.22 -11.90
N SER A 26 1.56 2.84 -10.62
CA SER A 26 0.54 1.88 -10.13
C SER A 26 -0.88 2.43 -10.33
N TYR A 27 -1.14 3.71 -10.02
CA TYR A 27 -2.42 4.36 -10.30
C TYR A 27 -2.74 4.38 -11.80
N LYS A 28 -1.79 4.78 -12.63
CA LYS A 28 -1.95 4.77 -14.09
C LYS A 28 -2.30 3.36 -14.61
N ASN A 29 -1.70 2.30 -14.04
CA ASN A 29 -2.07 0.94 -14.41
C ASN A 29 -3.53 0.61 -14.08
N LEU A 30 -4.09 1.10 -12.95
CA LEU A 30 -5.51 0.90 -12.63
C LEU A 30 -6.45 1.55 -13.65
N ILE A 31 -6.07 2.70 -14.20
CA ILE A 31 -6.87 3.47 -15.16
C ILE A 31 -6.35 3.38 -16.60
N TYR A 32 -5.55 2.37 -16.92
CA TYR A 32 -4.79 2.22 -18.17
C TYR A 32 -5.57 2.56 -19.44
N ASN A 33 -6.80 2.07 -19.54
CA ASN A 33 -7.65 2.28 -20.73
C ASN A 33 -8.09 3.75 -20.91
N SER A 34 -7.92 4.60 -19.91
CA SER A 34 -8.23 6.03 -19.93
C SER A 34 -6.98 6.89 -20.25
N LEU A 35 -5.81 6.27 -20.37
CA LEU A 35 -4.54 6.94 -20.62
C LEU A 35 -4.34 7.22 -22.11
N ASN A 36 -3.57 8.27 -22.43
CA ASN A 36 -3.04 8.45 -23.78
C ASN A 36 -1.92 7.43 -24.05
N GLU A 37 -1.54 7.28 -25.33
CA GLU A 37 -0.55 6.28 -25.76
C GLU A 37 0.80 6.44 -25.06
N LYS A 38 1.27 7.67 -24.83
CA LYS A 38 2.54 7.92 -24.13
C LYS A 38 2.51 7.39 -22.71
N GLU A 39 1.46 7.72 -21.97
CA GLU A 39 1.29 7.24 -20.59
C GLU A 39 1.09 5.72 -20.50
N GLN A 40 0.40 5.13 -21.49
CA GLN A 40 0.28 3.68 -21.59
C GLN A 40 1.64 3.00 -21.78
N LEU A 41 2.49 3.55 -22.65
CA LEU A 41 3.85 3.06 -22.85
C LEU A 41 4.72 3.21 -21.60
N GLU A 42 4.61 4.34 -20.86
CA GLU A 42 5.31 4.51 -19.59
C GLU A 42 4.97 3.40 -18.59
N VAL A 43 3.68 3.06 -18.45
CA VAL A 43 3.21 1.97 -17.58
C VAL A 43 3.74 0.62 -18.05
N LEU A 44 3.61 0.30 -19.33
CA LEU A 44 4.06 -0.99 -19.88
C LEU A 44 5.57 -1.15 -19.74
N GLN A 45 6.33 -0.09 -19.98
CA GLN A 45 7.78 -0.12 -19.86
C GLN A 45 8.22 -0.38 -18.42
N ASP A 46 7.65 0.32 -17.45
CA ASP A 46 7.96 0.09 -16.03
C ASP A 46 7.60 -1.33 -15.58
N LEU A 47 6.40 -1.81 -15.94
CA LEU A 47 5.98 -3.17 -15.63
C LEU A 47 6.88 -4.23 -16.29
N ALA A 48 7.26 -4.04 -17.54
CA ALA A 48 8.15 -4.96 -18.26
C ALA A 48 9.56 -5.02 -17.62
N VAL A 49 10.06 -3.90 -17.10
CA VAL A 49 11.32 -3.86 -16.32
C VAL A 49 11.15 -4.59 -15.00
N LEU A 50 10.09 -4.28 -14.24
CA LEU A 50 9.82 -4.97 -12.97
C LEU A 50 9.73 -6.49 -13.15
N GLN A 51 9.13 -6.95 -14.25
CA GLN A 51 8.97 -8.36 -14.59
C GLN A 51 10.23 -9.00 -15.19
N GLY A 52 11.33 -8.25 -15.38
CA GLY A 52 12.55 -8.74 -16.01
C GLY A 52 12.39 -9.08 -17.48
N LYS A 53 11.35 -8.58 -18.17
CA LYS A 53 11.13 -8.80 -19.61
C LYS A 53 11.99 -7.89 -20.49
N ILE A 54 12.44 -6.78 -19.94
CA ILE A 54 13.40 -5.88 -20.56
C ILE A 54 14.41 -5.40 -19.52
N GLU A 55 15.66 -5.20 -19.95
CA GLU A 55 16.71 -4.66 -19.09
C GLU A 55 16.49 -3.17 -18.82
N PRO A 56 16.78 -2.68 -17.60
CA PRO A 56 16.74 -1.26 -17.30
C PRO A 56 17.88 -0.55 -18.07
N LEU A 57 17.52 0.27 -19.04
CA LEU A 57 18.47 1.09 -19.78
C LEU A 57 18.86 2.32 -18.96
N GLY A 58 19.94 2.23 -18.18
CA GLY A 58 20.58 3.35 -17.49
C GLY A 58 19.65 4.25 -16.66
N ARG A 59 20.20 5.32 -16.09
CA ARG A 59 19.42 6.29 -15.30
C ARG A 59 18.53 7.23 -16.14
N ASN A 60 18.70 7.25 -17.46
CA ASN A 60 17.97 8.11 -18.40
C ASN A 60 17.17 7.24 -19.39
N TRP A 61 15.91 7.03 -19.09
CA TRP A 61 14.93 6.36 -19.94
C TRP A 61 14.68 7.04 -21.30
N GLU A 62 15.21 8.24 -21.49
CA GLU A 62 15.02 9.05 -22.70
C GLU A 62 15.96 8.66 -23.84
N THR A 63 16.99 7.88 -23.59
CA THR A 63 17.98 7.52 -24.61
C THR A 63 17.91 6.03 -24.95
N ILE A 64 16.84 5.62 -25.61
CA ILE A 64 16.87 4.38 -26.40
C ILE A 64 17.42 4.75 -27.78
N SER A 65 18.74 4.61 -27.93
CA SER A 65 19.41 4.79 -29.23
C SER A 65 19.00 3.68 -30.18
N GLY A 66 18.58 4.04 -31.37
CA GLY A 66 18.56 3.15 -32.55
C GLY A 66 17.38 2.18 -32.68
N ASP A 67 16.86 1.61 -31.57
CA ASP A 67 15.86 0.54 -31.60
C ASP A 67 14.51 0.93 -30.98
N SER A 68 14.19 2.23 -30.90
CA SER A 68 12.99 2.75 -30.27
C SER A 68 11.66 2.25 -30.87
N ILE A 69 11.67 1.91 -32.16
CA ILE A 69 10.50 1.36 -32.86
C ILE A 69 10.26 -0.08 -32.43
N ASP A 70 11.30 -0.87 -32.24
CA ASP A 70 11.21 -2.27 -31.87
C ASP A 70 10.68 -2.41 -30.41
N LEU A 71 11.19 -1.62 -29.46
CA LEU A 71 10.70 -1.64 -28.08
C LEU A 71 9.23 -1.20 -27.99
N LYS A 72 8.84 -0.14 -28.68
CA LYS A 72 7.45 0.32 -28.69
C LYS A 72 6.53 -0.77 -29.25
N SER A 73 6.90 -1.38 -30.35
CA SER A 73 6.16 -2.49 -30.97
C SER A 73 6.07 -3.67 -30.02
N PHE A 74 7.17 -4.08 -29.41
CA PHE A 74 7.19 -5.14 -28.40
C PHE A 74 6.25 -4.86 -27.23
N LEU A 75 6.28 -3.66 -26.65
CA LEU A 75 5.43 -3.28 -25.50
C LEU A 75 3.95 -3.31 -25.87
N LEU A 76 3.59 -2.80 -27.04
CA LEU A 76 2.19 -2.76 -27.48
C LEU A 76 1.66 -4.17 -27.82
N GLU A 77 2.45 -4.98 -28.51
CA GLU A 77 2.10 -6.37 -28.84
C GLU A 77 1.93 -7.24 -27.60
N ASN A 78 2.73 -7.00 -26.55
CA ASN A 78 2.69 -7.76 -25.31
C ASN A 78 1.88 -7.08 -24.18
N ALA A 79 1.21 -5.96 -24.45
CA ALA A 79 0.52 -5.14 -23.43
C ALA A 79 -0.44 -5.95 -22.54
N THR A 80 -1.23 -6.80 -23.14
CA THR A 80 -2.20 -7.65 -22.42
C THR A 80 -1.48 -8.62 -21.47
N GLN A 81 -0.42 -9.28 -21.91
CA GLN A 81 0.34 -10.23 -21.09
C GLN A 81 1.11 -9.53 -19.98
N ILE A 82 1.75 -8.39 -20.26
CA ILE A 82 2.46 -7.58 -19.26
C ILE A 82 1.50 -7.19 -18.12
N ARG A 83 0.30 -6.75 -18.45
CA ARG A 83 -0.69 -6.32 -17.46
C ARG A 83 -1.41 -7.48 -16.77
N LYS A 84 -1.59 -8.62 -17.44
CA LYS A 84 -2.20 -9.82 -16.85
C LYS A 84 -1.42 -10.33 -15.63
N ASP A 85 -0.12 -10.13 -15.62
CA ASP A 85 0.78 -10.54 -14.54
C ASP A 85 0.84 -9.51 -13.38
N THR A 86 -0.17 -8.65 -13.26
CA THR A 86 -0.31 -7.62 -12.21
C THR A 86 -1.70 -7.66 -11.57
N MET A 87 -1.89 -6.89 -10.49
CA MET A 87 -3.14 -6.75 -9.74
C MET A 87 -3.59 -8.06 -9.08
N VAL A 88 -4.86 -8.14 -8.68
CA VAL A 88 -5.46 -9.35 -8.13
C VAL A 88 -5.56 -10.40 -9.23
N ARG A 89 -4.99 -11.55 -9.00
CA ARG A 89 -4.96 -12.69 -9.92
C ARG A 89 -4.89 -14.01 -9.17
N LYS A 90 -4.89 -15.12 -9.90
CA LYS A 90 -4.65 -16.44 -9.33
C LYS A 90 -3.26 -16.45 -8.68
N LEU A 91 -3.15 -17.11 -7.53
CA LEU A 91 -1.87 -17.32 -6.84
C LEU A 91 -0.86 -18.01 -7.76
N ASP A 92 0.34 -17.44 -7.82
CA ASP A 92 1.46 -18.05 -8.53
C ASP A 92 1.91 -19.33 -7.80
N ALA A 93 2.09 -20.43 -8.53
CA ALA A 93 2.43 -21.74 -7.96
C ALA A 93 3.72 -21.71 -7.10
N ASP A 94 4.71 -20.93 -7.52
CA ASP A 94 6.02 -20.86 -6.88
C ASP A 94 6.00 -20.27 -5.46
N ILE A 95 4.93 -19.57 -5.06
CA ILE A 95 4.83 -18.95 -3.72
C ILE A 95 4.74 -20.01 -2.63
N TYR A 96 4.14 -21.15 -2.92
CA TYR A 96 3.87 -22.21 -1.95
C TYR A 96 4.84 -23.39 -2.03
N ASP A 97 5.46 -23.63 -3.18
CA ASP A 97 6.35 -24.78 -3.38
C ASP A 97 7.67 -24.65 -2.62
N LYS A 98 8.18 -23.44 -2.41
CA LYS A 98 9.41 -23.18 -1.68
C LYS A 98 9.37 -23.61 -0.21
N ASP A 99 8.20 -23.69 0.39
CA ASP A 99 8.00 -24.02 1.81
C ASP A 99 7.32 -25.41 2.02
N GLY A 100 7.10 -26.18 0.96
CA GLY A 100 6.50 -27.52 1.02
C GLY A 100 5.00 -27.49 1.33
N ILE A 101 4.31 -26.42 0.94
CA ILE A 101 2.86 -26.27 1.14
C ILE A 101 2.14 -26.97 -0.02
N ILE A 102 1.22 -27.87 0.32
CA ILE A 102 0.42 -28.58 -0.64
C ILE A 102 -0.66 -27.63 -1.16
N LEU A 103 -0.52 -27.18 -2.42
CA LEU A 103 -1.47 -26.28 -3.10
C LEU A 103 -2.93 -26.74 -3.04
N ASP A 104 -3.18 -28.05 -2.99
CA ASP A 104 -4.52 -28.64 -2.90
C ASP A 104 -5.28 -28.30 -1.61
N GLN A 105 -4.61 -27.69 -0.63
CA GLN A 105 -5.22 -27.27 0.63
C GLN A 105 -5.60 -25.79 0.66
N ILE A 106 -5.18 -25.01 -0.33
CA ILE A 106 -5.49 -23.59 -0.38
C ILE A 106 -6.95 -23.42 -0.80
N LYS A 107 -7.71 -22.76 0.07
CA LYS A 107 -9.14 -22.51 -0.12
C LYS A 107 -9.46 -21.15 -0.72
N ALA A 108 -8.45 -20.29 -0.89
CA ALA A 108 -8.56 -18.95 -1.47
C ALA A 108 -7.43 -18.76 -2.50
N SER A 109 -7.76 -18.89 -3.78
CA SER A 109 -6.77 -18.87 -4.87
C SER A 109 -6.50 -17.48 -5.44
N ALA A 110 -7.20 -16.43 -4.96
CA ALA A 110 -7.03 -15.07 -5.43
C ALA A 110 -6.12 -14.27 -4.49
N ALA A 111 -5.15 -13.53 -5.05
CA ALA A 111 -4.30 -12.60 -4.30
C ALA A 111 -3.81 -11.42 -5.16
N GLY A 112 -3.57 -10.28 -4.50
CA GLY A 112 -2.86 -9.13 -5.06
C GLY A 112 -1.36 -9.30 -4.86
N GLN A 113 -0.72 -10.06 -5.74
CA GLN A 113 0.71 -10.36 -5.68
C GLN A 113 1.52 -9.27 -6.38
N LEU A 114 2.77 -9.05 -5.98
CA LEU A 114 3.68 -8.21 -6.74
C LEU A 114 3.71 -8.66 -8.22
N PRO A 115 4.06 -7.79 -9.18
CA PRO A 115 4.16 -8.16 -10.59
C PRO A 115 5.01 -9.42 -10.76
N SER A 116 4.53 -10.39 -11.54
CA SER A 116 5.24 -11.67 -11.75
C SER A 116 6.65 -11.43 -12.29
N GLY A 117 7.65 -12.10 -11.71
CA GLY A 117 9.07 -11.92 -12.05
C GLY A 117 9.77 -10.80 -11.28
N PHE A 118 9.06 -9.96 -10.54
CA PHE A 118 9.70 -8.96 -9.69
C PHE A 118 10.31 -9.59 -8.44
N ASP A 119 11.61 -9.42 -8.28
CA ASP A 119 12.36 -9.88 -7.10
C ASP A 119 13.06 -8.69 -6.43
N PRO A 120 12.50 -8.15 -5.33
CA PRO A 120 13.14 -7.05 -4.62
C PRO A 120 14.47 -7.44 -3.95
N SER A 121 14.76 -8.75 -3.78
CA SER A 121 16.01 -9.22 -3.20
C SER A 121 17.22 -9.00 -4.12
N SER A 122 17.00 -8.85 -5.41
CA SER A 122 18.06 -8.64 -6.40
C SER A 122 18.67 -7.23 -6.37
N LEU A 123 18.03 -6.29 -5.69
CA LEU A 123 18.39 -4.86 -5.75
C LEU A 123 19.44 -4.42 -4.73
N TYR A 124 19.72 -5.24 -3.71
CA TYR A 124 20.70 -4.97 -2.67
C TYR A 124 21.12 -6.29 -2.02
N PRO A 125 22.17 -6.32 -1.15
CA PRO A 125 22.59 -7.54 -0.46
C PRO A 125 21.53 -8.06 0.54
N ALA A 126 20.44 -8.62 0.05
CA ALA A 126 19.22 -8.99 0.78
C ALA A 126 19.20 -10.43 1.29
N ARG A 127 20.37 -11.09 1.39
CA ARG A 127 20.44 -12.49 1.80
C ARG A 127 19.78 -12.74 3.15
N GLN A 128 18.78 -13.62 3.17
CA GLN A 128 18.01 -13.99 4.36
C GLN A 128 17.20 -12.82 4.97
N HIS A 129 16.78 -11.85 4.17
CA HIS A 129 15.83 -10.83 4.61
C HIS A 129 14.39 -11.26 4.25
N PRO A 130 13.43 -11.09 5.16
CA PRO A 130 12.01 -11.26 4.86
C PRO A 130 11.55 -10.40 3.67
N LYS A 131 10.59 -10.92 2.91
CA LYS A 131 10.10 -10.28 1.68
C LYS A 131 9.61 -8.84 1.91
N ALA A 132 8.85 -8.60 2.98
CA ALA A 132 8.36 -7.24 3.26
C ALA A 132 9.50 -6.26 3.59
N LEU A 133 10.60 -6.71 4.19
CA LEU A 133 11.78 -5.86 4.42
C LEU A 133 12.53 -5.57 3.11
N GLN A 134 12.59 -6.53 2.20
CA GLN A 134 13.13 -6.29 0.85
C GLN A 134 12.28 -5.26 0.11
N MET A 135 10.95 -5.38 0.18
CA MET A 135 10.00 -4.40 -0.38
C MET A 135 10.16 -3.03 0.27
N THR A 136 10.48 -2.96 1.58
CA THR A 136 10.77 -1.71 2.29
C THR A 136 11.94 -0.96 1.66
N VAL A 137 13.05 -1.66 1.40
CA VAL A 137 14.24 -1.03 0.78
C VAL A 137 13.92 -0.51 -0.62
N PHE A 138 13.23 -1.31 -1.42
CA PHE A 138 12.78 -0.86 -2.76
C PHE A 138 11.85 0.34 -2.66
N GLY A 139 10.79 0.25 -1.86
CA GLY A 139 9.74 1.27 -1.80
C GLY A 139 10.23 2.61 -1.25
N MET A 140 11.13 2.58 -0.27
CA MET A 140 11.74 3.81 0.24
C MET A 140 12.70 4.43 -0.78
N GLY A 141 13.49 3.61 -1.50
CA GLY A 141 14.32 4.07 -2.61
C GLY A 141 13.48 4.74 -3.71
N ASP A 142 12.33 4.16 -4.04
CA ASP A 142 11.36 4.70 -4.99
C ASP A 142 10.79 6.06 -4.50
N ALA A 143 10.47 6.19 -3.21
CA ALA A 143 9.98 7.44 -2.63
C ALA A 143 11.04 8.56 -2.64
N LEU A 144 12.31 8.24 -2.38
CA LEU A 144 13.40 9.21 -2.49
C LEU A 144 13.64 9.64 -3.94
N GLY A 145 13.53 8.72 -4.90
CA GLY A 145 13.59 9.07 -6.32
C GLY A 145 12.48 10.06 -6.72
N GLN A 146 11.28 9.86 -6.20
CA GLN A 146 10.14 10.75 -6.46
C GLN A 146 10.25 12.11 -5.77
N LEU A 147 11.00 12.24 -4.67
CA LEU A 147 11.24 13.50 -3.99
C LEU A 147 11.86 14.55 -4.95
N GLY A 148 12.69 14.11 -5.90
CA GLY A 148 13.29 14.98 -6.92
C GLY A 148 14.34 15.95 -6.39
N ILE A 149 14.68 15.88 -5.10
CA ILE A 149 15.70 16.67 -4.42
C ILE A 149 16.79 15.73 -3.94
N ASN A 150 18.05 16.12 -4.12
CA ASN A 150 19.15 15.36 -3.58
C ASN A 150 19.04 15.32 -2.04
N TRP A 151 19.00 14.10 -1.48
CA TRP A 151 18.87 13.90 -0.04
C TRP A 151 19.93 14.63 0.78
N LYS A 152 21.17 14.71 0.26
CA LYS A 152 22.23 15.51 0.91
C LYS A 152 21.84 16.99 1.03
N ALA A 153 21.18 17.57 0.03
CA ALA A 153 20.74 18.97 0.09
C ALA A 153 19.67 19.19 1.18
N VAL A 154 18.85 18.17 1.46
CA VAL A 154 17.91 18.19 2.60
C VAL A 154 18.71 18.18 3.91
N MET A 155 19.65 17.24 4.04
CA MET A 155 20.44 17.07 5.28
C MET A 155 21.37 18.28 5.57
N ASP A 156 21.81 19.00 4.55
CA ASP A 156 22.62 20.22 4.75
C ASP A 156 21.82 21.39 5.37
N LYS A 157 20.48 21.28 5.45
CA LYS A 157 19.56 22.31 5.97
C LYS A 157 19.00 22.01 7.36
N ILE A 158 19.16 20.81 7.86
CA ILE A 158 18.56 20.36 9.12
C ILE A 158 19.58 19.60 9.97
N SER A 159 19.30 19.48 11.27
CA SER A 159 20.08 18.61 12.14
C SER A 159 19.78 17.12 11.85
N PRO A 160 20.75 16.23 12.01
CA PRO A 160 20.58 14.81 11.72
C PRO A 160 19.45 14.13 12.50
N ASP A 161 19.09 14.64 13.67
CA ASP A 161 18.04 14.16 14.55
C ASP A 161 16.65 14.75 14.21
N GLU A 162 16.58 15.72 13.28
CA GLU A 162 15.31 16.28 12.80
C GLU A 162 14.64 15.45 11.67
N VAL A 163 15.22 14.28 11.33
CA VAL A 163 14.60 13.29 10.42
C VAL A 163 14.00 12.17 11.26
N ALA A 164 12.68 12.02 11.25
CA ALA A 164 12.02 10.89 11.91
C ALA A 164 11.56 9.84 10.90
N VAL A 165 11.45 8.57 11.35
CA VAL A 165 10.97 7.44 10.54
C VAL A 165 9.91 6.68 11.33
N PHE A 166 8.68 6.66 10.82
CA PHE A 166 7.56 5.91 11.40
C PHE A 166 7.04 4.90 10.37
N SER A 167 7.46 3.66 10.49
CA SER A 167 7.12 2.60 9.55
C SER A 167 7.10 1.23 10.22
N GLY A 168 6.21 0.36 9.78
CA GLY A 168 6.12 -1.00 10.33
C GLY A 168 5.16 -1.90 9.55
N ALA A 169 5.04 -3.13 10.03
CA ALA A 169 4.08 -4.13 9.60
C ALA A 169 2.93 -4.24 10.61
N ALA A 170 1.80 -4.82 10.22
CA ALA A 170 0.68 -5.10 11.11
C ALA A 170 0.81 -6.48 11.78
N ILE A 171 1.36 -7.46 11.06
CA ILE A 171 1.43 -8.86 11.47
C ILE A 171 2.89 -9.27 11.75
N GLY A 172 3.85 -8.57 11.17
CA GLY A 172 5.26 -8.94 11.18
C GLY A 172 5.63 -9.84 10.00
N GLN A 173 6.87 -10.30 10.00
CA GLN A 173 7.42 -11.08 8.89
C GLN A 173 7.20 -12.58 9.15
N LEU A 174 6.17 -13.17 8.53
CA LEU A 174 5.82 -14.59 8.73
C LEU A 174 6.38 -15.54 7.65
N ASP A 175 7.23 -15.07 6.77
CA ASP A 175 7.94 -15.92 5.83
C ASP A 175 9.10 -16.73 6.49
N SER A 176 9.78 -17.56 5.69
CA SER A 176 10.84 -18.45 6.17
C SER A 176 12.06 -17.73 6.76
N TYR A 177 12.26 -16.46 6.48
CA TYR A 177 13.35 -15.63 7.01
C TYR A 177 12.98 -14.86 8.27
N GLY A 178 11.68 -14.77 8.59
CA GLY A 178 11.14 -14.15 9.79
C GLY A 178 10.60 -15.17 10.81
N PHE A 179 9.51 -14.82 11.46
CA PHE A 179 8.87 -15.66 12.48
C PHE A 179 8.39 -17.02 11.93
N GLY A 180 7.98 -17.10 10.66
CA GLY A 180 7.59 -18.37 10.04
C GLY A 180 8.73 -19.38 10.10
N GLY A 181 9.94 -18.99 9.71
CA GLY A 181 11.12 -19.85 9.82
C GLY A 181 11.48 -20.19 11.25
N LEU A 182 11.31 -19.27 12.21
CA LEU A 182 11.53 -19.55 13.63
C LEU A 182 10.57 -20.62 14.16
N MET A 183 9.27 -20.45 13.92
CA MET A 183 8.24 -21.36 14.42
C MET A 183 8.30 -22.76 13.77
N GLN A 184 8.59 -22.82 12.48
CA GLN A 184 8.64 -24.06 11.72
C GLN A 184 9.97 -24.85 11.90
N SER A 185 11.03 -24.20 12.37
CA SER A 185 12.37 -24.82 12.44
C SER A 185 12.36 -26.16 13.19
N ARG A 186 11.69 -26.24 14.34
CA ARG A 186 11.60 -27.48 15.12
C ARG A 186 10.78 -28.56 14.43
N LEU A 187 9.69 -28.17 13.76
CA LEU A 187 8.83 -29.09 13.03
C LEU A 187 9.56 -29.70 11.84
N LYS A 188 10.41 -28.92 11.18
CA LYS A 188 11.24 -29.35 10.04
C LYS A 188 12.57 -30.03 10.48
N GLY A 189 12.80 -30.21 11.78
CA GLY A 189 14.07 -30.76 12.29
C GLY A 189 15.29 -29.88 11.96
N SER A 190 15.11 -28.60 11.68
CA SER A 190 16.14 -27.66 11.31
C SER A 190 16.52 -26.74 12.49
N ARG A 191 17.66 -26.08 12.40
CA ARG A 191 18.09 -25.08 13.38
C ARG A 191 17.53 -23.71 13.01
N ALA A 192 16.92 -23.01 13.99
CA ALA A 192 16.53 -21.62 13.82
C ALA A 192 17.75 -20.73 13.53
N SER A 193 17.60 -19.78 12.63
CA SER A 193 18.59 -18.73 12.38
C SER A 193 18.52 -17.67 13.49
N SER A 194 19.67 -17.12 13.89
CA SER A 194 19.73 -15.98 14.82
C SER A 194 18.99 -14.73 14.29
N LYS A 195 18.77 -14.65 12.98
CA LYS A 195 18.06 -13.54 12.33
C LYS A 195 16.55 -13.66 12.42
N ASN A 196 15.99 -14.87 12.47
CA ASN A 196 14.55 -15.10 12.39
C ASN A 196 13.73 -14.30 13.41
N LEU A 197 14.21 -14.23 14.67
CA LEU A 197 13.53 -13.49 15.71
C LEU A 197 13.58 -11.97 15.44
N ALA A 198 14.78 -11.43 15.27
CA ALA A 198 14.96 -9.99 15.09
C ALA A 198 14.28 -9.47 13.82
N LEU A 199 14.50 -10.14 12.69
CA LEU A 199 13.89 -9.73 11.41
C LEU A 199 12.39 -10.02 11.32
N GLY A 200 11.82 -10.79 12.26
CA GLY A 200 10.37 -11.05 12.34
C GLY A 200 9.56 -9.89 12.92
N LEU A 201 10.22 -8.98 13.64
CA LEU A 201 9.55 -7.91 14.38
C LEU A 201 8.85 -6.90 13.46
N VAL A 202 7.75 -6.34 13.95
CA VAL A 202 6.87 -5.44 13.16
C VAL A 202 7.50 -4.08 12.87
N GLU A 203 8.40 -3.62 13.72
CA GLU A 203 9.11 -2.33 13.61
C GLU A 203 10.28 -2.35 12.62
N MET A 204 10.73 -3.50 12.17
CA MET A 204 11.95 -3.65 11.37
C MET A 204 11.96 -2.86 10.08
N SER A 205 10.78 -2.51 9.54
CA SER A 205 10.70 -1.63 8.36
C SER A 205 11.34 -0.25 8.62
N ALA A 206 11.12 0.36 9.80
CA ALA A 206 11.73 1.64 10.15
C ALA A 206 13.24 1.54 10.32
N ASP A 207 13.71 0.46 10.97
CA ASP A 207 15.15 0.20 11.16
C ASP A 207 15.85 -0.04 9.81
N PHE A 208 15.20 -0.76 8.89
CA PHE A 208 15.75 -1.00 7.55
C PHE A 208 15.88 0.29 6.72
N ILE A 209 14.92 1.20 6.84
CA ILE A 209 15.01 2.52 6.18
C ILE A 209 16.25 3.27 6.67
N ASN A 210 16.46 3.32 7.98
CA ASN A 210 17.65 3.97 8.54
C ASN A 210 18.94 3.24 8.18
N ALA A 211 18.98 1.92 8.32
CA ALA A 211 20.21 1.13 8.12
C ALA A 211 20.67 1.08 6.66
N TYR A 212 19.75 1.00 5.72
CA TYR A 212 20.07 0.75 4.31
C TYR A 212 19.95 1.98 3.40
N ILE A 213 19.23 3.04 3.83
CA ILE A 213 18.88 4.14 2.93
C ILE A 213 19.23 5.51 3.49
N LEU A 214 18.73 5.89 4.67
CA LEU A 214 18.85 7.26 5.17
C LEU A 214 20.07 7.52 6.05
N GLY A 215 20.46 6.55 6.85
CA GLY A 215 21.47 6.76 7.90
C GLY A 215 21.04 7.78 8.97
N SER A 216 19.72 8.00 9.13
CA SER A 216 19.17 8.96 10.08
C SER A 216 19.40 8.51 11.52
N VAL A 217 19.60 9.49 12.41
CA VAL A 217 19.75 9.28 13.87
C VAL A 217 18.58 9.88 14.66
N GLY A 218 17.54 10.33 13.97
CA GLY A 218 16.36 10.89 14.59
C GLY A 218 15.39 9.83 15.13
N ARG A 219 14.24 10.30 15.57
CA ARG A 219 13.22 9.45 16.18
C ARG A 219 12.74 8.37 15.21
N THR A 220 12.81 7.13 15.66
CA THR A 220 12.42 5.94 14.88
C THR A 220 11.40 5.13 15.67
N GLY A 221 10.41 4.56 15.00
CA GLY A 221 9.40 3.71 15.61
C GLY A 221 8.18 3.50 14.74
N HIS A 222 7.12 2.96 15.34
CA HIS A 222 5.84 2.78 14.67
C HIS A 222 4.72 2.58 15.70
N SER A 223 3.48 2.65 15.21
CA SER A 223 2.30 2.24 15.95
C SER A 223 1.53 1.20 15.15
N VAL A 224 1.09 0.12 15.81
CA VAL A 224 0.31 -0.94 15.17
C VAL A 224 -1.18 -0.67 15.35
N GLY A 225 -1.91 -0.67 14.26
CA GLY A 225 -3.36 -0.53 14.21
C GLY A 225 -3.99 -1.51 13.20
N ALA A 226 -3.43 -2.72 13.08
CA ALA A 226 -3.83 -3.69 12.06
C ALA A 226 -3.86 -3.02 10.65
N CYS A 227 -4.99 -3.04 9.96
CA CYS A 227 -5.15 -2.41 8.64
C CYS A 227 -5.03 -0.86 8.68
N ALA A 228 -5.07 -0.23 9.84
CA ALA A 228 -4.91 1.22 10.04
C ALA A 228 -3.47 1.63 10.40
N THR A 229 -2.53 0.70 10.45
CA THR A 229 -1.13 0.93 10.85
C THR A 229 -0.50 2.12 10.11
N PHE A 230 -0.66 2.21 8.80
CA PHE A 230 -0.14 3.34 8.03
C PHE A 230 -0.70 4.69 8.51
N LEU A 231 -2.01 4.76 8.83
CA LEU A 231 -2.63 6.00 9.30
C LEU A 231 -2.14 6.38 10.70
N TYR A 232 -1.87 5.43 11.59
CA TYR A 232 -1.28 5.72 12.89
C TYR A 232 0.14 6.28 12.74
N ASN A 233 0.94 5.70 11.85
CA ASN A 233 2.27 6.22 11.53
C ASN A 233 2.17 7.62 10.88
N LEU A 234 1.16 7.85 10.03
CA LEU A 234 0.91 9.16 9.42
C LEU A 234 0.51 10.21 10.46
N GLN A 235 -0.29 9.82 11.47
CA GLN A 235 -0.62 10.69 12.60
C GLN A 235 0.63 11.07 13.39
N MET A 236 1.47 10.10 13.74
CA MET A 236 2.74 10.36 14.44
C MET A 236 3.65 11.29 13.64
N GLY A 237 3.72 11.09 12.31
CA GLY A 237 4.50 11.94 11.42
C GLY A 237 4.00 13.38 11.36
N LYS A 238 2.68 13.54 11.23
CA LYS A 238 2.04 14.86 11.26
C LYS A 238 2.30 15.59 12.58
N GLU A 239 2.10 14.90 13.72
CA GLU A 239 2.33 15.45 15.05
C GLU A 239 3.80 15.83 15.27
N ALA A 240 4.75 15.07 14.74
CA ALA A 240 6.17 15.37 14.82
C ALA A 240 6.53 16.68 14.09
N ILE A 241 5.96 16.89 12.90
CA ILE A 241 6.12 18.16 12.15
C ILE A 241 5.44 19.31 12.91
N GLU A 242 4.18 19.17 13.31
CA GLU A 242 3.41 20.22 13.97
C GLU A 242 3.99 20.67 15.31
N SER A 243 4.64 19.75 16.03
CA SER A 243 5.31 20.04 17.30
C SER A 243 6.73 20.59 17.12
N GLY A 244 7.27 20.59 15.90
CA GLY A 244 8.65 20.96 15.61
C GLY A 244 9.69 19.97 16.10
N SER A 245 9.28 18.74 16.46
CA SER A 245 10.22 17.68 16.89
C SER A 245 10.92 16.99 15.72
N ALA A 246 10.44 17.19 14.49
CA ALA A 246 11.09 16.79 13.25
C ALA A 246 10.74 17.78 12.14
N LYS A 247 11.62 17.95 11.17
CA LYS A 247 11.40 18.74 9.96
C LYS A 247 11.11 17.87 8.74
N VAL A 248 11.61 16.65 8.74
CA VAL A 248 11.33 15.64 7.72
C VAL A 248 10.89 14.36 8.40
N VAL A 249 9.82 13.77 7.91
CA VAL A 249 9.32 12.51 8.44
C VAL A 249 9.04 11.54 7.30
N VAL A 250 9.64 10.37 7.36
CA VAL A 250 9.25 9.23 6.52
C VAL A 250 8.16 8.46 7.24
N VAL A 251 7.03 8.30 6.57
CA VAL A 251 5.90 7.49 7.04
C VAL A 251 5.68 6.35 6.08
N GLY A 252 5.50 5.14 6.60
CA GLY A 252 5.24 4.01 5.71
C GLY A 252 4.77 2.75 6.40
N GLY A 253 4.72 1.72 5.60
CA GLY A 253 4.47 0.35 6.00
C GLY A 253 4.75 -0.60 4.87
N ALA A 254 5.11 -1.82 5.22
CA ALA A 254 5.35 -2.90 4.27
C ALA A 254 4.81 -4.22 4.84
N GLU A 255 4.14 -4.99 4.01
CA GLU A 255 3.60 -6.28 4.37
C GLU A 255 3.58 -7.24 3.18
N ALA A 256 3.99 -8.48 3.42
CA ALA A 256 3.88 -9.58 2.47
C ALA A 256 3.04 -10.71 3.12
N PRO A 257 1.70 -10.53 3.19
CA PRO A 257 0.83 -11.39 4.01
C PRO A 257 0.41 -12.68 3.31
N ILE A 258 0.93 -12.96 2.12
CA ILE A 258 0.59 -14.17 1.37
C ILE A 258 1.48 -15.31 1.86
N THR A 259 1.19 -15.80 3.05
CA THR A 259 1.77 -17.00 3.66
C THR A 259 0.65 -17.93 4.11
N SER A 260 0.93 -19.23 4.22
CA SER A 260 -0.08 -20.22 4.63
C SER A 260 -0.73 -19.88 5.96
N GLU A 261 0.06 -19.47 6.94
CA GLU A 261 -0.39 -19.15 8.29
C GLU A 261 -1.39 -17.98 8.30
N ILE A 262 -1.13 -16.95 7.49
CA ILE A 262 -2.03 -15.79 7.38
C ILE A 262 -3.28 -16.16 6.59
N VAL A 263 -3.14 -16.89 5.49
CA VAL A 263 -4.28 -17.37 4.68
C VAL A 263 -5.19 -18.22 5.54
N ASP A 264 -4.65 -19.22 6.26
CA ASP A 264 -5.44 -20.09 7.13
C ASP A 264 -6.09 -19.33 8.28
N GLY A 265 -5.38 -18.38 8.90
CA GLY A 265 -5.92 -17.53 9.95
C GLY A 265 -7.13 -16.73 9.49
N PHE A 266 -7.04 -16.03 8.36
CA PHE A 266 -8.16 -15.26 7.81
C PHE A 266 -9.26 -16.13 7.23
N TYR A 267 -8.93 -17.32 6.71
CA TYR A 267 -9.93 -18.30 6.30
C TYR A 267 -10.75 -18.80 7.50
N ALA A 268 -10.09 -19.15 8.61
CA ALA A 268 -10.76 -19.56 9.86
C ALA A 268 -11.70 -18.47 10.41
N MET A 269 -11.35 -17.19 10.20
CA MET A 269 -12.21 -16.05 10.54
C MET A 269 -13.38 -15.85 9.55
N SER A 270 -13.50 -16.67 8.50
CA SER A 270 -14.46 -16.51 7.40
C SER A 270 -14.34 -15.13 6.70
N ALA A 271 -13.15 -14.52 6.73
CA ALA A 271 -12.89 -13.20 6.19
C ALA A 271 -12.44 -13.20 4.73
N LEU A 272 -11.88 -14.32 4.24
CA LEU A 272 -11.39 -14.41 2.86
C LEU A 272 -12.49 -14.71 1.86
N SER A 273 -12.30 -14.25 0.63
CA SER A 273 -13.03 -14.69 -0.55
C SER A 273 -12.51 -16.07 -0.96
N ASP A 274 -13.05 -17.12 -0.34
CA ASP A 274 -12.68 -18.50 -0.69
C ASP A 274 -13.32 -18.94 -2.00
N ASP A 275 -12.68 -19.89 -2.66
CA ASP A 275 -13.03 -20.32 -4.01
C ASP A 275 -14.45 -20.87 -4.10
N LYS A 276 -14.90 -21.60 -3.08
CA LYS A 276 -16.26 -22.17 -3.05
C LYS A 276 -17.33 -21.09 -3.03
N ARG A 277 -17.24 -20.14 -2.07
CA ARG A 277 -18.19 -19.04 -1.97
C ARG A 277 -18.11 -18.09 -3.16
N MET A 278 -16.91 -17.93 -3.73
CA MET A 278 -16.71 -17.13 -4.92
C MET A 278 -17.38 -17.73 -6.14
N ILE A 279 -17.24 -19.05 -6.37
CA ILE A 279 -17.93 -19.79 -7.43
C ILE A 279 -19.46 -19.67 -7.27
N GLU A 280 -19.98 -19.87 -6.07
CA GLU A 280 -21.40 -19.75 -5.77
C GLU A 280 -21.94 -18.35 -6.11
N LEU A 281 -21.22 -17.30 -5.72
CA LEU A 281 -21.60 -15.91 -6.01
C LEU A 281 -21.52 -15.59 -7.51
N GLN A 282 -20.45 -16.04 -8.18
CA GLN A 282 -20.25 -15.77 -9.60
C GLN A 282 -21.28 -16.50 -10.46
N ALA A 283 -21.65 -17.73 -10.09
CA ALA A 283 -22.75 -18.46 -10.73
C ALA A 283 -24.10 -17.72 -10.59
N GLN A 284 -24.40 -17.18 -9.39
CA GLN A 284 -25.60 -16.37 -9.18
C GLN A 284 -25.64 -15.10 -10.04
N ASN A 285 -24.48 -14.56 -10.40
CA ASN A 285 -24.33 -13.40 -11.28
C ASN A 285 -24.26 -13.77 -12.78
N ASN A 286 -24.48 -15.04 -13.15
CA ASN A 286 -24.36 -15.57 -14.52
C ASN A 286 -22.96 -15.35 -15.13
N GLU A 287 -21.91 -15.40 -14.32
CA GLU A 287 -20.53 -15.32 -14.79
C GLU A 287 -20.05 -16.71 -15.25
N ASP A 288 -19.17 -16.74 -16.25
CA ASP A 288 -18.59 -17.99 -16.75
C ASP A 288 -17.55 -18.56 -15.77
N ILE A 289 -17.91 -19.60 -15.07
CA ILE A 289 -17.09 -20.32 -14.09
C ILE A 289 -16.62 -21.70 -14.58
N SER A 290 -16.70 -21.98 -15.87
CA SER A 290 -16.34 -23.28 -16.45
C SER A 290 -14.88 -23.67 -16.17
N ASN A 291 -14.00 -22.70 -16.01
CA ASN A 291 -12.57 -22.87 -15.69
C ASN A 291 -12.25 -22.59 -14.21
N GLY A 292 -13.24 -22.62 -13.33
CA GLY A 292 -13.10 -22.28 -11.91
C GLY A 292 -13.45 -20.82 -11.59
N PRO A 293 -13.08 -20.33 -10.41
CA PRO A 293 -13.40 -18.96 -9.99
C PRO A 293 -12.63 -17.90 -10.80
N ILE A 294 -13.27 -16.76 -11.02
CA ILE A 294 -12.65 -15.59 -11.67
C ILE A 294 -11.98 -14.74 -10.59
N GLN A 295 -10.68 -14.91 -10.41
CA GLN A 295 -9.93 -14.32 -9.31
C GLN A 295 -9.93 -12.78 -9.34
N GLU A 296 -9.88 -12.17 -10.52
CA GLU A 296 -9.89 -10.71 -10.71
C GLU A 296 -11.20 -10.06 -10.22
N LYS A 297 -12.24 -10.86 -10.02
CA LYS A 297 -13.54 -10.44 -9.47
C LYS A 297 -13.79 -10.87 -8.03
N ALA A 298 -12.77 -11.39 -7.35
CA ALA A 298 -12.91 -11.94 -5.99
C ALA A 298 -13.19 -10.85 -4.93
N CYS A 299 -12.62 -9.67 -5.05
CA CYS A 299 -12.83 -8.57 -4.12
C CYS A 299 -13.83 -7.56 -4.69
N ARG A 300 -15.00 -7.42 -4.02
CA ARG A 300 -16.10 -6.53 -4.42
C ARG A 300 -16.50 -5.63 -3.26
N PRO A 301 -15.83 -4.47 -3.05
CA PRO A 301 -15.96 -3.66 -1.85
C PRO A 301 -17.39 -3.32 -1.44
N PHE A 302 -18.22 -2.85 -2.38
CA PHE A 302 -19.60 -2.41 -2.13
C PHE A 302 -20.66 -3.20 -2.91
N GLY A 303 -20.26 -4.19 -3.71
CA GLY A 303 -21.15 -5.11 -4.39
C GLY A 303 -21.53 -6.32 -3.54
N ASN A 304 -22.25 -7.28 -4.12
CA ASN A 304 -22.38 -8.60 -3.53
C ASN A 304 -21.00 -9.23 -3.42
N ASN A 305 -20.61 -9.59 -2.22
CA ASN A 305 -19.25 -10.03 -1.89
C ASN A 305 -19.28 -11.18 -0.90
N VAL A 306 -18.18 -11.92 -0.82
CA VAL A 306 -18.03 -13.09 0.04
C VAL A 306 -16.82 -13.01 0.96
N GLY A 307 -15.92 -12.06 0.74
CA GLY A 307 -14.73 -11.89 1.56
C GLY A 307 -13.72 -10.92 0.96
N MET A 308 -12.61 -10.73 1.67
CA MET A 308 -11.47 -9.96 1.19
C MET A 308 -10.48 -10.85 0.43
N VAL A 309 -9.60 -10.22 -0.33
CA VAL A 309 -8.44 -10.82 -0.99
C VAL A 309 -7.19 -10.24 -0.36
N LEU A 310 -6.21 -11.04 -0.01
CA LEU A 310 -4.91 -10.57 0.49
C LEU A 310 -4.11 -9.89 -0.63
N GLY A 311 -3.28 -8.92 -0.26
CA GLY A 311 -2.38 -8.23 -1.19
C GLY A 311 -1.02 -7.95 -0.55
N GLU A 312 0.02 -7.85 -1.38
CA GLU A 312 1.37 -7.45 -0.98
C GLU A 312 1.59 -5.98 -1.33
N SER A 313 2.17 -5.22 -0.42
CA SER A 313 2.52 -3.82 -0.67
C SER A 313 3.60 -3.31 0.28
N ALA A 314 4.34 -2.30 -0.19
CA ALA A 314 5.16 -1.42 0.61
C ALA A 314 4.94 0.01 0.11
N GLN A 315 4.48 0.92 0.98
CA GLN A 315 4.16 2.29 0.62
C GLN A 315 4.79 3.26 1.59
N PHE A 316 5.40 4.31 1.05
CA PHE A 316 6.09 5.34 1.83
C PHE A 316 5.72 6.73 1.32
N VAL A 317 5.58 7.66 2.26
CA VAL A 317 5.46 9.09 1.97
C VAL A 317 6.52 9.85 2.76
N ILE A 318 7.03 10.92 2.16
CA ILE A 318 7.97 11.85 2.78
C ILE A 318 7.20 13.10 3.11
N LEU A 319 7.06 13.37 4.40
CA LEU A 319 6.50 14.59 4.92
C LEU A 319 7.62 15.57 5.18
N MET A 320 7.39 16.84 4.85
CA MET A 320 8.34 17.92 5.11
C MET A 320 7.59 19.10 5.75
N GLU A 321 8.25 19.75 6.67
CA GLU A 321 7.78 21.02 7.24
C GLU A 321 7.66 22.05 6.12
N ASP A 322 6.63 22.89 6.14
CA ASP A 322 6.27 23.78 5.05
C ASP A 322 7.36 24.81 4.72
N SER A 323 8.02 25.41 5.73
CA SER A 323 9.11 26.36 5.49
C SER A 323 10.32 25.71 4.83
N LEU A 324 10.68 24.50 5.27
CA LEU A 324 11.77 23.72 4.66
C LEU A 324 11.44 23.30 3.24
N ALA A 325 10.21 22.83 2.99
CA ALA A 325 9.77 22.43 1.67
C ALA A 325 9.84 23.59 0.66
N ILE A 326 9.43 24.79 1.07
CA ILE A 326 9.50 26.01 0.25
C ILE A 326 10.96 26.41 0.00
N ASP A 327 11.80 26.40 1.04
CA ASP A 327 13.22 26.77 0.93
C ASP A 327 14.01 25.84 -0.02
N LEU A 328 13.64 24.57 -0.02
CA LEU A 328 14.23 23.57 -0.94
C LEU A 328 13.61 23.55 -2.34
N GLY A 329 12.53 24.29 -2.57
CA GLY A 329 11.78 24.24 -3.83
C GLY A 329 11.15 22.86 -4.08
N ALA A 330 10.75 22.16 -3.02
CA ALA A 330 10.18 20.83 -3.11
C ALA A 330 8.86 20.83 -3.88
N LYS A 331 8.62 19.79 -4.67
CA LYS A 331 7.30 19.55 -5.23
C LYS A 331 6.33 19.18 -4.12
N ILE A 332 5.21 19.87 -4.01
CA ILE A 332 4.18 19.63 -3.01
C ILE A 332 3.03 18.90 -3.69
N TYR A 333 2.76 17.68 -3.25
CA TYR A 333 1.66 16.85 -3.76
C TYR A 333 0.36 17.05 -2.98
N GLY A 334 0.46 17.54 -1.76
CA GLY A 334 -0.68 17.80 -0.88
C GLY A 334 -0.22 18.08 0.55
N THR A 335 -1.17 18.31 1.45
CA THR A 335 -0.93 18.41 2.89
C THR A 335 -1.73 17.41 3.67
N VAL A 336 -1.18 16.90 4.77
CA VAL A 336 -1.88 16.05 5.72
C VAL A 336 -2.68 16.96 6.67
N ALA A 337 -3.87 17.35 6.26
CA ALA A 337 -4.71 18.28 7.01
C ALA A 337 -5.16 17.70 8.35
N SER A 338 -5.62 16.44 8.35
CA SER A 338 -6.09 15.76 9.56
C SER A 338 -5.86 14.25 9.48
N VAL A 339 -5.51 13.68 10.60
CA VAL A 339 -5.59 12.23 10.86
C VAL A 339 -6.26 12.06 12.22
N SER A 340 -7.25 11.19 12.31
CA SER A 340 -7.98 10.92 13.56
C SER A 340 -8.09 9.42 13.78
N SER A 341 -7.92 9.01 15.02
CA SER A 341 -8.13 7.63 15.47
C SER A 341 -8.88 7.62 16.79
N HIS A 342 -9.90 6.77 16.91
CA HIS A 342 -10.74 6.65 18.09
C HIS A 342 -11.08 5.19 18.35
N SER A 343 -11.18 4.82 19.62
CA SER A 343 -11.68 3.52 20.03
C SER A 343 -13.20 3.44 19.83
N ASP A 344 -13.70 2.26 19.51
CA ASP A 344 -15.14 1.98 19.42
C ASP A 344 -15.81 1.79 20.79
N GLY A 345 -15.08 1.95 21.91
CA GLY A 345 -15.60 1.80 23.27
C GLY A 345 -16.00 0.35 23.58
N PHE A 346 -17.12 0.17 24.24
CA PHE A 346 -17.68 -1.15 24.58
C PHE A 346 -18.25 -1.85 23.35
N LYS A 347 -17.42 -2.55 22.62
CA LYS A 347 -17.78 -3.26 21.41
C LYS A 347 -17.29 -4.71 21.48
N SER A 348 -18.22 -5.64 21.47
CA SER A 348 -17.92 -7.08 21.56
C SER A 348 -17.67 -7.73 20.20
N SER A 349 -17.99 -7.07 19.09
CA SER A 349 -17.85 -7.58 17.73
C SER A 349 -17.02 -6.66 16.86
N ILE A 350 -16.07 -7.23 16.12
CA ILE A 350 -15.24 -6.49 15.14
C ILE A 350 -16.10 -5.97 13.97
N SER A 351 -17.13 -6.71 13.58
CA SER A 351 -17.90 -6.47 12.35
C SER A 351 -18.97 -5.38 12.45
N GLY A 352 -19.40 -5.00 13.67
CA GLY A 352 -20.42 -3.95 13.85
C GLY A 352 -19.84 -2.54 13.76
N PRO A 353 -20.63 -1.52 13.38
CA PRO A 353 -20.19 -0.14 13.44
C PRO A 353 -20.02 0.28 14.92
N GLY A 354 -18.85 0.83 15.23
CA GLY A 354 -18.59 1.42 16.55
C GLY A 354 -18.63 2.94 16.47
N ILE A 355 -18.94 3.60 17.60
CA ILE A 355 -19.04 5.06 17.66
C ILE A 355 -17.72 5.76 17.27
N GLY A 356 -16.58 5.12 17.54
CA GLY A 356 -15.27 5.63 17.18
C GLY A 356 -15.11 5.88 15.68
N ASN A 357 -15.69 5.04 14.85
CA ASN A 357 -15.65 5.21 13.40
C ASN A 357 -16.37 6.49 12.93
N TYR A 358 -17.55 6.76 13.47
CA TYR A 358 -18.31 8.00 13.17
C TYR A 358 -17.54 9.24 13.62
N ILE A 359 -17.01 9.23 14.84
CA ILE A 359 -16.22 10.33 15.39
C ILE A 359 -14.96 10.57 14.54
N THR A 360 -14.27 9.50 14.15
CA THR A 360 -13.04 9.57 13.34
C THR A 360 -13.30 10.28 12.01
N VAL A 361 -14.30 9.83 11.25
CA VAL A 361 -14.62 10.42 9.94
C VAL A 361 -15.16 11.84 10.12
N ALA A 362 -16.06 12.08 11.08
CA ALA A 362 -16.64 13.38 11.34
C ALA A 362 -15.57 14.43 11.68
N LYS A 363 -14.58 14.09 12.52
CA LYS A 363 -13.47 14.99 12.87
C LYS A 363 -12.61 15.33 11.66
N CYS A 364 -12.28 14.36 10.81
CA CYS A 364 -11.53 14.63 9.59
C CYS A 364 -12.28 15.56 8.64
N VAL A 365 -13.59 15.35 8.45
CA VAL A 365 -14.44 16.23 7.62
C VAL A 365 -14.54 17.62 8.25
N SER A 366 -14.69 17.73 9.58
CA SER A 366 -14.73 19.01 10.28
C SER A 366 -13.43 19.81 10.14
N GLU A 367 -12.27 19.16 10.22
CA GLU A 367 -11.00 19.84 9.98
C GLU A 367 -10.87 20.31 8.52
N ALA A 368 -11.27 19.47 7.57
CA ALA A 368 -11.32 19.88 6.17
C ALA A 368 -12.26 21.07 5.94
N GLU A 369 -13.42 21.12 6.63
CA GLU A 369 -14.36 22.24 6.58
C GLU A 369 -13.73 23.53 7.11
N LYS A 370 -13.00 23.49 8.23
CA LYS A 370 -12.31 24.64 8.79
C LYS A 370 -11.28 25.25 7.83
N ILE A 371 -10.57 24.39 7.08
CA ILE A 371 -9.50 24.80 6.17
C ILE A 371 -10.08 25.26 4.83
N LEU A 372 -11.01 24.52 4.24
CA LEU A 372 -11.47 24.70 2.87
C LEU A 372 -12.83 25.38 2.76
N GLY A 373 -13.61 25.38 3.83
CA GLY A 373 -14.99 25.79 3.86
C GLY A 373 -15.94 24.68 3.39
N LEU A 374 -17.14 24.67 3.96
CA LEU A 374 -18.16 23.62 3.75
C LEU A 374 -18.54 23.41 2.28
N LYS A 375 -18.60 24.50 1.48
CA LYS A 375 -18.92 24.42 0.04
C LYS A 375 -17.91 23.56 -0.72
N LYS A 376 -16.62 23.72 -0.44
CA LYS A 376 -15.55 22.92 -1.09
C LYS A 376 -15.60 21.47 -0.63
N VAL A 377 -15.80 21.22 0.66
CA VAL A 377 -15.94 19.86 1.19
C VAL A 377 -17.10 19.14 0.50
N ARG A 378 -18.25 19.80 0.35
CA ARG A 378 -19.44 19.21 -0.30
C ARG A 378 -19.27 18.88 -1.77
N ASN A 379 -18.53 19.69 -2.50
CA ASN A 379 -18.50 19.62 -3.97
C ASN A 379 -17.19 19.10 -4.56
N ASN A 380 -16.10 19.11 -3.79
CA ASN A 380 -14.76 18.83 -4.28
C ASN A 380 -14.02 17.78 -3.42
N SER A 381 -14.75 16.90 -2.73
CA SER A 381 -14.17 15.80 -1.97
C SER A 381 -14.59 14.44 -2.52
N PHE A 382 -13.79 13.44 -2.25
CA PHE A 382 -14.06 12.04 -2.53
C PHE A 382 -13.47 11.16 -1.42
N VAL A 383 -13.90 9.90 -1.36
CA VAL A 383 -13.48 8.94 -0.35
C VAL A 383 -12.74 7.77 -1.00
N HIS A 384 -11.54 7.51 -0.54
CA HIS A 384 -10.93 6.20 -0.68
C HIS A 384 -11.36 5.35 0.51
N ALA A 385 -12.37 4.52 0.30
CA ALA A 385 -12.95 3.70 1.34
C ALA A 385 -12.04 2.56 1.79
N HIS A 386 -12.24 2.08 3.00
CA HIS A 386 -11.57 0.87 3.47
C HIS A 386 -11.89 -0.32 2.57
N GLY A 387 -13.18 -0.55 2.24
CA GLY A 387 -13.62 -1.40 1.15
C GLY A 387 -12.99 -2.79 1.11
N THR A 388 -13.06 -3.55 2.22
CA THR A 388 -12.37 -4.86 2.32
C THR A 388 -12.94 -5.95 1.41
N GLY A 389 -14.17 -5.81 0.91
CA GLY A 389 -14.88 -6.87 0.19
C GLY A 389 -15.59 -7.86 1.10
N THR A 390 -15.60 -7.66 2.41
CA THR A 390 -16.40 -8.47 3.34
C THR A 390 -17.83 -7.94 3.46
N PRO A 391 -18.86 -8.81 3.61
CA PRO A 391 -20.24 -8.39 3.81
C PRO A 391 -20.42 -7.43 5.01
N ALA A 392 -19.73 -7.72 6.11
CA ALA A 392 -19.79 -6.91 7.32
C ALA A 392 -19.26 -5.48 7.09
N ASN A 393 -18.09 -5.33 6.45
CA ASN A 393 -17.51 -4.02 6.18
C ASN A 393 -18.39 -3.23 5.19
N ARG A 394 -18.90 -3.88 4.14
CA ARG A 394 -19.80 -3.22 3.18
C ARG A 394 -20.94 -2.50 3.89
N THR A 395 -21.63 -3.18 4.79
CA THR A 395 -22.77 -2.62 5.53
C THR A 395 -22.32 -1.51 6.49
N THR A 396 -21.29 -1.79 7.29
CA THR A 396 -20.77 -0.88 8.31
C THR A 396 -20.25 0.42 7.70
N GLU A 397 -19.39 0.32 6.70
CA GLU A 397 -18.76 1.49 6.08
C GLU A 397 -19.78 2.33 5.29
N SER A 398 -20.68 1.68 4.55
CA SER A 398 -21.76 2.38 3.86
C SER A 398 -22.63 3.19 4.82
N HIS A 399 -22.97 2.63 5.97
CA HIS A 399 -23.75 3.33 7.00
C HIS A 399 -22.99 4.53 7.57
N ILE A 400 -21.72 4.36 7.93
CA ILE A 400 -20.88 5.45 8.44
C ILE A 400 -20.78 6.60 7.43
N LEU A 401 -20.45 6.29 6.18
CA LEU A 401 -20.31 7.30 5.14
C LEU A 401 -21.63 8.03 4.86
N ASN A 402 -22.77 7.31 4.87
CA ASN A 402 -24.09 7.91 4.70
C ASN A 402 -24.45 8.89 5.81
N GLU A 403 -24.23 8.52 7.07
CA GLU A 403 -24.53 9.37 8.23
C GLU A 403 -23.65 10.64 8.22
N ILE A 404 -22.37 10.51 7.89
CA ILE A 404 -21.47 11.66 7.78
C ILE A 404 -21.86 12.54 6.60
N ALA A 405 -22.15 11.97 5.43
CA ALA A 405 -22.60 12.73 4.26
C ALA A 405 -23.88 13.52 4.57
N SER A 406 -24.86 12.89 5.24
CA SER A 406 -26.10 13.53 5.68
C SER A 406 -25.85 14.67 6.64
N THR A 407 -24.99 14.47 7.65
CA THR A 407 -24.65 15.47 8.67
C THR A 407 -24.01 16.72 8.06
N TYR A 408 -23.11 16.55 7.10
CA TYR A 408 -22.42 17.67 6.43
C TYR A 408 -23.13 18.17 5.17
N GLY A 409 -24.26 17.56 4.79
CA GLY A 409 -25.04 17.93 3.60
C GLY A 409 -24.31 17.64 2.29
N ILE A 410 -23.52 16.59 2.24
CA ILE A 410 -22.85 16.09 1.03
C ILE A 410 -23.84 15.22 0.27
N LYS A 411 -24.36 15.71 -0.85
CA LYS A 411 -25.44 15.03 -1.60
C LYS A 411 -24.93 13.88 -2.48
N SER A 412 -23.72 14.02 -3.02
CA SER A 412 -23.10 13.02 -3.89
C SER A 412 -21.62 12.96 -3.54
N TRP A 413 -21.25 11.97 -2.74
CA TRP A 413 -19.87 11.76 -2.31
C TRP A 413 -19.27 10.63 -3.14
N PRO A 414 -18.34 10.90 -4.07
CA PRO A 414 -17.69 9.84 -4.81
C PRO A 414 -16.90 8.94 -3.86
N VAL A 415 -17.13 7.63 -3.97
CA VAL A 415 -16.47 6.61 -3.13
C VAL A 415 -15.80 5.59 -4.04
N THR A 416 -14.53 5.28 -3.76
CA THR A 416 -13.78 4.25 -4.47
C THR A 416 -13.20 3.22 -3.49
N GLY A 417 -13.07 1.97 -3.95
CA GLY A 417 -12.50 0.86 -3.18
C GLY A 417 -11.44 0.13 -3.99
N ILE A 418 -10.19 0.56 -3.89
CA ILE A 418 -9.07 0.06 -4.71
C ILE A 418 -8.65 -1.37 -4.40
N LYS A 419 -9.08 -1.93 -3.26
CA LYS A 419 -8.77 -3.32 -2.91
C LYS A 419 -9.34 -4.35 -3.88
N SER A 420 -10.32 -3.96 -4.72
CA SER A 420 -10.77 -4.77 -5.85
C SER A 420 -9.66 -5.08 -6.85
N TYR A 421 -8.69 -4.20 -6.96
CA TYR A 421 -7.55 -4.33 -7.88
C TYR A 421 -6.27 -4.81 -7.19
N LEU A 422 -6.01 -4.31 -5.99
CA LEU A 422 -4.73 -4.50 -5.29
C LEU A 422 -4.76 -5.64 -4.27
N GLY A 423 -5.94 -6.05 -3.82
CA GLY A 423 -6.09 -6.84 -2.61
C GLY A 423 -5.91 -5.99 -1.35
N HIS A 424 -6.00 -6.63 -0.19
CA HIS A 424 -5.84 -6.00 1.11
C HIS A 424 -4.42 -6.23 1.64
N SER A 425 -3.60 -5.20 1.61
CA SER A 425 -2.16 -5.26 1.96
C SER A 425 -1.87 -5.06 3.46
N MET A 426 -2.86 -5.12 4.33
CA MET A 426 -2.74 -4.96 5.79
C MET A 426 -2.14 -3.60 6.18
N ALA A 427 -0.95 -3.55 6.77
CA ALA A 427 -0.33 -2.30 7.25
C ALA A 427 -0.27 -1.20 6.19
N PRO A 428 0.22 -1.40 4.96
CA PRO A 428 0.32 -0.36 3.94
C PRO A 428 -1.00 -0.05 3.22
N ALA A 429 -2.13 -0.70 3.55
CA ALA A 429 -3.38 -0.56 2.81
C ALA A 429 -3.87 0.90 2.64
N SER A 430 -3.72 1.71 3.69
CA SER A 430 -4.07 3.14 3.59
C SER A 430 -2.99 3.95 2.86
N GLY A 431 -1.76 3.45 2.80
CA GLY A 431 -0.70 3.99 1.93
C GLY A 431 -1.06 3.80 0.45
N ASP A 432 -1.52 2.60 0.07
CA ASP A 432 -2.04 2.33 -1.28
C ASP A 432 -3.17 3.31 -1.65
N GLN A 433 -4.10 3.54 -0.71
CA GLN A 433 -5.19 4.49 -0.90
C GLN A 433 -4.68 5.93 -1.05
N LEU A 434 -3.72 6.36 -0.24
CA LEU A 434 -3.14 7.70 -0.28
C LEU A 434 -2.41 7.96 -1.60
N VAL A 435 -1.51 7.06 -2.03
CA VAL A 435 -0.77 7.25 -3.29
C VAL A 435 -1.69 7.20 -4.50
N THR A 436 -2.78 6.42 -4.46
CA THR A 436 -3.82 6.42 -5.49
C THR A 436 -4.60 7.74 -5.49
N ALA A 437 -4.92 8.30 -4.32
CA ALA A 437 -5.56 9.61 -4.21
C ALA A 437 -4.68 10.73 -4.78
N LEU A 438 -3.37 10.71 -4.50
CA LEU A 438 -2.42 11.64 -5.10
C LEU A 438 -2.41 11.54 -6.64
N GLY A 439 -2.52 10.34 -7.18
CA GLY A 439 -2.67 10.12 -8.63
C GLY A 439 -3.95 10.72 -9.18
N THR A 440 -5.06 10.57 -8.47
CA THR A 440 -6.36 11.12 -8.86
C THR A 440 -6.36 12.66 -8.92
N TRP A 441 -5.64 13.31 -8.00
CA TRP A 441 -5.54 14.79 -7.99
C TRP A 441 -4.62 15.35 -9.07
N ASN A 442 -3.61 14.59 -9.49
CA ASN A 442 -2.62 15.04 -10.46
C ASN A 442 -3.01 14.76 -11.91
N LYS A 443 -4.20 14.21 -12.15
CA LYS A 443 -4.82 14.00 -13.44
C LYS A 443 -6.05 14.89 -13.63
#